data_6b3a39449610221f832cd62befc5ed23
#
_entry.id   6b3a39449610221f832cd62befc5ed23
#
_cell.length_a   1.000
_cell.length_b   1.000
_cell.length_c   1.000
_cell.angle_alpha   90.00
_cell.angle_beta   90.00
_cell.angle_gamma   90.00
#
_symmetry.space_group_name_H-M   'P 1'
#
loop_
_entity.id
_entity.type
_entity.pdbx_description
1 polymer ?
#
loop_
_entity_poly.entity_id
_entity_poly.type
_entity_poly.pdbx_seq_one_letter_code
_entity_poly.pdbx_strand_id
1 'polypeptide(L)'
;MKEHFSIAIDGPGGAGKSTLAKAVAKKLNILHVDTGAIYRTIGYAAFSRGLDAKDESQIAPLLKEIQIDMAFDETGGQKMLLDGKDVSTEIRLPEISMYASNVSALPCVRAYLLEMQRDIARRRSVIMDGRDIGTVVLPDADLKIYLTASAEE
;
A
#
# COMPACT_ATOMS: atom_id res chain seq x y z
N MET A 1 -22.93 15.67 2.64
CA MET A 1 -21.65 15.77 3.37
C MET A 1 -21.00 14.40 3.41
N LYS A 2 -19.72 14.32 3.06
CA LYS A 2 -19.01 13.05 3.14
C LYS A 2 -18.75 12.67 4.58
N GLU A 3 -19.03 11.42 4.91
CA GLU A 3 -18.75 10.89 6.24
C GLU A 3 -17.25 10.70 6.44
N HIS A 4 -16.53 10.34 5.38
CA HIS A 4 -15.08 10.12 5.39
C HIS A 4 -14.43 10.93 4.29
N PHE A 5 -13.18 11.34 4.51
CA PHE A 5 -12.41 12.04 3.49
C PHE A 5 -11.11 11.31 3.22
N SER A 6 -10.54 11.57 2.04
CA SER A 6 -9.31 10.91 1.61
C SER A 6 -8.30 11.93 1.07
N ILE A 7 -7.03 11.67 1.39
CA ILE A 7 -5.90 12.46 0.91
C ILE A 7 -4.96 11.52 0.20
N ALA A 8 -4.55 11.91 -1.01
CA ALA A 8 -3.60 11.15 -1.81
C ALA A 8 -2.26 11.91 -1.85
N ILE A 9 -1.17 11.23 -1.51
CA ILE A 9 0.18 11.77 -1.67
C ILE A 9 0.94 10.87 -2.62
N ASP A 10 1.35 11.43 -3.75
CA ASP A 10 2.12 10.71 -4.75
C ASP A 10 3.48 11.35 -4.94
N GLY A 11 4.37 10.63 -5.56
CA GLY A 11 5.70 11.12 -5.85
C GLY A 11 6.74 10.01 -5.82
N PRO A 12 7.97 10.31 -6.24
CA PRO A 12 9.05 9.32 -6.25
C PRO A 12 9.49 8.90 -4.86
N GLY A 13 10.14 7.76 -4.77
CA GLY A 13 10.76 7.31 -3.53
C GLY A 13 11.81 8.31 -3.06
N GLY A 14 11.95 8.46 -1.76
CA GLY A 14 12.92 9.39 -1.17
C GLY A 14 12.48 10.85 -1.13
N ALA A 15 11.26 11.16 -1.59
CA ALA A 15 10.74 12.53 -1.55
C ALA A 15 10.17 12.93 -0.19
N GLY A 16 10.08 11.98 0.76
CA GLY A 16 9.53 12.26 2.09
C GLY A 16 8.03 12.02 2.21
N LYS A 17 7.41 11.31 1.27
CA LYS A 17 5.96 11.06 1.27
C LYS A 17 5.48 10.40 2.56
N SER A 18 6.16 9.34 2.98
CA SER A 18 5.76 8.58 4.16
C SER A 18 5.85 9.41 5.42
N THR A 19 6.92 10.20 5.54
CA THR A 19 7.12 11.10 6.68
C THR A 19 6.01 12.15 6.76
N LEU A 20 5.70 12.78 5.63
CA LEU A 20 4.64 13.77 5.56
C LEU A 20 3.28 13.13 5.85
N ALA A 21 3.01 11.97 5.25
CA ALA A 21 1.74 11.28 5.45
C ALA A 21 1.51 10.91 6.90
N LYS A 22 2.56 10.41 7.58
CA LYS A 22 2.47 10.07 9.00
C LYS A 22 2.17 11.31 9.87
N ALA A 23 2.84 12.42 9.57
CA ALA A 23 2.64 13.66 10.32
C ALA A 23 1.22 14.18 10.15
N VAL A 24 0.71 14.18 8.93
CA VAL A 24 -0.66 14.64 8.64
C VAL A 24 -1.69 13.71 9.27
N ALA A 25 -1.48 12.40 9.17
CA ALA A 25 -2.39 11.42 9.76
C ALA A 25 -2.52 11.61 11.25
N LYS A 26 -1.41 11.82 11.94
CA LYS A 26 -1.39 12.05 13.37
C LYS A 26 -2.12 13.34 13.73
N LYS A 27 -1.86 14.41 12.98
CA LYS A 27 -2.45 15.72 13.24
C LYS A 27 -3.96 15.73 13.02
N LEU A 28 -4.44 15.03 11.99
CA LEU A 28 -5.87 14.98 11.66
C LEU A 28 -6.58 13.78 12.28
N ASN A 29 -5.86 12.93 12.99
CA ASN A 29 -6.40 11.72 13.59
C ASN A 29 -7.09 10.81 12.56
N ILE A 30 -6.41 10.57 11.44
CA ILE A 30 -6.88 9.68 10.36
C ILE A 30 -5.84 8.57 10.14
N LEU A 31 -6.21 7.56 9.37
CA LEU A 31 -5.29 6.45 9.10
C LEU A 31 -4.29 6.81 8.01
N HIS A 32 -3.03 6.42 8.23
CA HIS A 32 -2.01 6.46 7.18
C HIS A 32 -1.91 5.06 6.58
N VAL A 33 -2.13 4.96 5.27
CA VAL A 33 -2.01 3.70 4.53
C VAL A 33 -0.79 3.79 3.62
N ASP A 34 0.23 2.97 3.94
CA ASP A 34 1.42 2.79 3.11
C ASP A 34 1.10 1.68 2.12
N THR A 35 0.84 2.05 0.86
CA THR A 35 0.46 1.07 -0.15
C THR A 35 1.61 0.13 -0.52
N GLY A 36 2.87 0.59 -0.36
CA GLY A 36 4.03 -0.26 -0.59
C GLY A 36 4.03 -1.50 0.31
N ALA A 37 3.55 -1.37 1.55
CA ALA A 37 3.47 -2.50 2.47
C ALA A 37 2.50 -3.57 1.97
N ILE A 38 1.45 -3.17 1.25
CA ILE A 38 0.48 -4.12 0.69
C ILE A 38 1.14 -4.94 -0.42
N TYR A 39 1.86 -4.27 -1.33
CA TYR A 39 2.60 -4.97 -2.38
C TYR A 39 3.66 -5.91 -1.80
N ARG A 40 4.33 -5.49 -0.73
CA ARG A 40 5.32 -6.33 -0.06
C ARG A 40 4.69 -7.58 0.55
N THR A 41 3.46 -7.48 1.03
CA THR A 41 2.75 -8.63 1.58
C THR A 41 2.49 -9.67 0.49
N ILE A 42 2.07 -9.25 -0.70
CA ILE A 42 1.90 -10.16 -1.83
C ILE A 42 3.26 -10.75 -2.24
N GLY A 43 4.29 -9.90 -2.32
CA GLY A 43 5.64 -10.38 -2.64
C GLY A 43 6.13 -11.43 -1.65
N TYR A 44 5.88 -11.22 -0.38
CA TYR A 44 6.24 -12.18 0.67
C TYR A 44 5.48 -13.51 0.50
N ALA A 45 4.20 -13.46 0.18
CA ALA A 45 3.42 -14.67 -0.07
C ALA A 45 3.99 -15.47 -1.24
N ALA A 46 4.37 -14.79 -2.33
CA ALA A 46 4.99 -15.44 -3.47
C ALA A 46 6.35 -16.04 -3.11
N PHE A 47 7.16 -15.29 -2.38
CA PHE A 47 8.47 -15.74 -1.92
C PHE A 47 8.34 -17.00 -1.05
N SER A 48 7.41 -16.99 -0.10
CA SER A 48 7.22 -18.10 0.84
C SER A 48 6.78 -19.39 0.16
N ARG A 49 6.11 -19.28 -0.99
CA ARG A 49 5.63 -20.44 -1.75
C ARG A 49 6.55 -20.81 -2.89
N GLY A 50 7.69 -20.13 -3.06
CA GLY A 50 8.65 -20.40 -4.12
C GLY A 50 8.13 -20.10 -5.51
N LEU A 51 7.20 -19.13 -5.64
CA LEU A 51 6.62 -18.75 -6.92
C LEU A 51 7.48 -17.71 -7.62
N ASP A 52 7.36 -17.66 -8.96
CA ASP A 52 8.01 -16.61 -9.75
C ASP A 52 7.14 -15.36 -9.73
N ALA A 53 7.64 -14.32 -9.08
CA ALA A 53 6.91 -13.05 -8.92
C ALA A 53 6.66 -12.31 -10.23
N LYS A 54 7.35 -12.70 -11.30
CA LYS A 54 7.16 -12.10 -12.63
C LYS A 54 6.14 -12.85 -13.48
N ASP A 55 5.73 -14.04 -13.04
CA ASP A 55 4.85 -14.91 -13.82
C ASP A 55 3.41 -14.76 -13.34
N GLU A 56 2.61 -14.02 -14.11
CA GLU A 56 1.22 -13.77 -13.77
C GLU A 56 0.42 -15.07 -13.63
N SER A 57 0.77 -16.10 -14.40
CA SER A 57 0.06 -17.40 -14.32
C SER A 57 0.25 -18.09 -12.97
N GLN A 58 1.32 -17.78 -12.25
CA GLN A 58 1.55 -18.29 -10.90
C GLN A 58 0.97 -17.37 -9.83
N ILE A 59 0.99 -16.07 -10.07
CA ILE A 59 0.55 -15.09 -9.08
C ILE A 59 -0.97 -14.93 -9.05
N ALA A 60 -1.65 -14.99 -10.19
CA ALA A 60 -3.10 -14.83 -10.23
C ALA A 60 -3.82 -15.87 -9.37
N PRO A 61 -3.48 -17.19 -9.44
CA PRO A 61 -4.09 -18.16 -8.51
C PRO A 61 -3.76 -17.88 -7.04
N LEU A 62 -2.55 -17.41 -6.75
CA LEU A 62 -2.15 -17.07 -5.39
C LEU A 62 -3.09 -16.04 -4.76
N LEU A 63 -3.50 -15.04 -5.52
CA LEU A 63 -4.37 -13.98 -5.02
C LEU A 63 -5.74 -14.50 -4.58
N LYS A 64 -6.18 -15.63 -5.13
CA LYS A 64 -7.45 -16.27 -4.74
C LYS A 64 -7.33 -17.12 -3.49
N GLU A 65 -6.11 -17.51 -3.14
CA GLU A 65 -5.85 -18.41 -2.01
C GLU A 65 -5.47 -17.67 -0.73
N ILE A 66 -4.96 -16.45 -0.84
CA ILE A 66 -4.50 -15.70 0.33
C ILE A 66 -5.53 -14.66 0.75
N GLN A 67 -5.49 -14.33 2.05
CA GLN A 67 -6.29 -13.25 2.60
C GLN A 67 -5.33 -12.22 3.21
N ILE A 68 -5.44 -10.99 2.73
CA ILE A 68 -4.61 -9.88 3.22
C ILE A 68 -5.50 -8.91 3.98
N ASP A 69 -5.09 -8.59 5.19
CA ASP A 69 -5.77 -7.61 6.02
C ASP A 69 -4.76 -6.59 6.54
N MET A 70 -5.26 -5.44 6.93
CA MET A 70 -4.48 -4.42 7.60
C MET A 70 -5.05 -4.18 8.98
N ALA A 71 -4.18 -3.99 9.96
CA ALA A 71 -4.56 -3.56 11.28
C ALA A 71 -3.73 -2.33 11.64
N PHE A 72 -4.22 -1.54 12.59
CA PHE A 72 -3.53 -0.34 13.03
C PHE A 72 -3.43 -0.40 14.55
N ASP A 73 -2.22 -0.14 15.07
CA ASP A 73 -2.01 -0.14 16.52
C ASP A 73 -2.50 1.18 17.12
N GLU A 74 -2.35 1.32 18.44
CA GLU A 74 -2.83 2.50 19.16
C GLU A 74 -2.15 3.79 18.73
N THR A 75 -0.95 3.70 18.16
CA THR A 75 -0.21 4.86 17.68
C THR A 75 -0.48 5.15 16.20
N GLY A 76 -1.37 4.36 15.56
CA GLY A 76 -1.67 4.48 14.15
C GLY A 76 -0.71 3.73 13.24
N GLY A 77 0.20 2.91 13.80
CA GLY A 77 1.13 2.10 13.02
C GLY A 77 0.43 1.00 12.25
N GLN A 78 0.73 0.90 10.96
CA GLN A 78 0.12 -0.09 10.08
C GLN A 78 0.77 -1.45 10.25
N LYS A 79 -0.06 -2.48 10.44
CA LYS A 79 0.37 -3.87 10.47
C LYS A 79 -0.25 -4.60 9.30
N MET A 80 0.53 -5.51 8.71
CA MET A 80 0.05 -6.35 7.61
C MET A 80 -0.18 -7.76 8.11
N LEU A 81 -1.36 -8.30 7.79
CA LEU A 81 -1.75 -9.65 8.15
C LEU A 81 -1.91 -10.48 6.88
N LEU A 82 -1.25 -11.63 6.84
CA LEU A 82 -1.37 -12.60 5.75
C LEU A 82 -1.95 -13.88 6.34
N ASP A 83 -3.16 -14.22 5.91
CA ASP A 83 -3.91 -15.37 6.42
C ASP A 83 -4.00 -15.36 7.95
N GLY A 84 -4.20 -14.17 8.52
CA GLY A 84 -4.33 -13.97 9.95
C GLY A 84 -3.02 -13.81 10.72
N LYS A 85 -1.87 -14.00 10.05
CA LYS A 85 -0.57 -13.88 10.70
C LYS A 85 0.03 -12.51 10.43
N ASP A 86 0.55 -11.86 11.48
CA ASP A 86 1.26 -10.59 11.35
C ASP A 86 2.61 -10.83 10.66
N VAL A 87 2.75 -10.26 9.47
CA VAL A 87 3.97 -10.38 8.66
C VAL A 87 4.70 -9.04 8.51
N SER A 88 4.40 -8.09 9.39
CA SER A 88 4.94 -6.73 9.28
C SER A 88 6.47 -6.68 9.33
N THR A 89 7.12 -7.62 9.99
CA THR A 89 8.58 -7.73 10.06
C THR A 89 9.12 -8.42 8.79
N GLU A 90 8.51 -9.55 8.43
CA GLU A 90 8.98 -10.37 7.29
C GLU A 90 8.94 -9.61 5.97
N ILE A 91 7.94 -8.76 5.77
CA ILE A 91 7.81 -7.99 4.52
C ILE A 91 8.92 -6.94 4.36
N ARG A 92 9.67 -6.64 5.42
CA ARG A 92 10.77 -5.66 5.38
C ARG A 92 12.12 -6.29 5.03
N LEU A 93 12.20 -7.61 4.91
CA LEU A 93 13.45 -8.29 4.54
C LEU A 93 13.91 -7.83 3.15
N PRO A 94 15.24 -7.68 2.96
CA PRO A 94 15.77 -7.18 1.68
C PRO A 94 15.33 -7.99 0.46
N GLU A 95 15.27 -9.31 0.58
CA GLU A 95 14.86 -10.20 -0.51
C GLU A 95 13.41 -9.97 -0.95
N ILE A 96 12.57 -9.44 -0.07
CA ILE A 96 11.17 -9.17 -0.40
C ILE A 96 11.02 -7.93 -1.29
N SER A 97 11.97 -7.01 -1.24
CA SER A 97 11.93 -5.80 -2.07
C SER A 97 11.81 -6.11 -3.56
N MET A 98 12.60 -7.10 -4.04
CA MET A 98 12.56 -7.49 -5.44
C MET A 98 11.23 -8.16 -5.78
N TYR A 99 10.74 -9.03 -4.90
CA TYR A 99 9.44 -9.69 -5.11
C TYR A 99 8.31 -8.67 -5.14
N ALA A 100 8.32 -7.69 -4.24
CA ALA A 100 7.31 -6.63 -4.22
C ALA A 100 7.33 -5.81 -5.51
N SER A 101 8.51 -5.45 -5.98
CA SER A 101 8.68 -4.70 -7.22
C SER A 101 8.14 -5.50 -8.41
N ASN A 102 8.46 -6.79 -8.48
CA ASN A 102 8.04 -7.64 -9.58
C ASN A 102 6.53 -7.86 -9.60
N VAL A 103 5.91 -8.18 -8.45
CA VAL A 103 4.46 -8.38 -8.41
C VAL A 103 3.70 -7.08 -8.68
N SER A 104 4.25 -5.93 -8.30
CA SER A 104 3.58 -4.64 -8.53
C SER A 104 3.43 -4.28 -10.00
N ALA A 105 4.21 -4.91 -10.88
CA ALA A 105 4.12 -4.71 -12.32
C ALA A 105 3.01 -5.55 -12.97
N LEU A 106 2.45 -6.53 -12.24
CA LEU A 106 1.45 -7.44 -12.79
C LEU A 106 0.05 -6.82 -12.73
N PRO A 107 -0.68 -6.80 -13.85
CA PRO A 107 -2.03 -6.23 -13.86
C PRO A 107 -2.99 -6.89 -12.87
N CYS A 108 -2.91 -8.21 -12.67
CA CYS A 108 -3.79 -8.92 -11.74
C CYS A 108 -3.57 -8.46 -10.28
N VAL A 109 -2.33 -8.14 -9.91
CA VAL A 109 -2.01 -7.65 -8.58
C VAL A 109 -2.54 -6.23 -8.40
N ARG A 110 -2.33 -5.38 -9.39
CA ARG A 110 -2.81 -4.00 -9.33
C ARG A 110 -4.34 -3.95 -9.22
N ALA A 111 -5.03 -4.78 -9.98
CA ALA A 111 -6.50 -4.85 -9.92
C ALA A 111 -6.99 -5.36 -8.56
N TYR A 112 -6.32 -6.37 -8.02
CA TYR A 112 -6.65 -6.93 -6.71
C TYR A 112 -6.52 -5.86 -5.61
N LEU A 113 -5.41 -5.13 -5.61
CA LEU A 113 -5.16 -4.12 -4.59
C LEU A 113 -5.98 -2.86 -4.78
N LEU A 114 -6.40 -2.58 -6.02
CA LEU A 114 -7.20 -1.39 -6.31
C LEU A 114 -8.51 -1.41 -5.50
N GLU A 115 -9.22 -2.52 -5.51
CA GLU A 115 -10.46 -2.65 -4.75
C GLU A 115 -10.20 -2.61 -3.24
N MET A 116 -9.15 -3.25 -2.77
CA MET A 116 -8.80 -3.22 -1.35
C MET A 116 -8.56 -1.79 -0.85
N GLN A 117 -7.79 -1.03 -1.60
CA GLN A 117 -7.46 0.35 -1.25
C GLN A 117 -8.69 1.26 -1.28
N ARG A 118 -9.52 1.12 -2.30
CA ARG A 118 -10.76 1.89 -2.42
C ARG A 118 -11.74 1.56 -1.30
N ASP A 119 -11.82 0.30 -0.92
CA ASP A 119 -12.71 -0.13 0.15
C ASP A 119 -12.33 0.50 1.49
N ILE A 120 -11.04 0.56 1.79
CA ILE A 120 -10.57 1.23 3.02
C ILE A 120 -10.97 2.70 3.02
N ALA A 121 -10.80 3.38 1.89
CA ALA A 121 -11.13 4.80 1.78
C ALA A 121 -12.63 5.07 1.90
N ARG A 122 -13.47 4.11 1.55
CA ARG A 122 -14.92 4.22 1.71
C ARG A 122 -15.34 4.11 3.18
N ARG A 123 -14.60 3.31 3.95
CA ARG A 123 -14.96 2.99 5.34
C ARG A 123 -14.29 3.88 6.38
N ARG A 124 -13.17 4.51 6.05
CA ARG A 124 -12.37 5.30 7.00
C ARG A 124 -11.79 6.52 6.30
N SER A 125 -11.62 7.58 7.07
CA SER A 125 -10.83 8.72 6.58
C SER A 125 -9.37 8.30 6.55
N VAL A 126 -8.69 8.55 5.42
CA VAL A 126 -7.33 8.03 5.19
C VAL A 126 -6.46 9.04 4.48
N ILE A 127 -5.16 8.92 4.70
CA ILE A 127 -4.15 9.48 3.82
C ILE A 127 -3.35 8.30 3.27
N MET A 128 -3.29 8.17 1.95
CA MET A 128 -2.55 7.11 1.26
C MET A 128 -1.36 7.70 0.54
N ASP A 129 -0.20 7.09 0.70
CA ASP A 129 0.97 7.48 -0.08
C ASP A 129 1.37 6.37 -1.04
N GLY A 130 1.80 6.77 -2.23
CA GLY A 130 2.16 5.86 -3.29
C GLY A 130 2.69 6.60 -4.50
N ARG A 131 2.38 6.10 -5.68
CA ARG A 131 2.85 6.71 -6.95
C ARG A 131 1.71 7.06 -7.90
N ASP A 132 0.55 6.44 -7.74
CA ASP A 132 -0.60 6.65 -8.61
C ASP A 132 -1.92 6.73 -7.81
N ILE A 133 -1.82 7.19 -6.56
CA ILE A 133 -2.99 7.23 -5.68
C ILE A 133 -4.02 8.24 -6.17
N GLY A 134 -3.59 9.47 -6.44
CA GLY A 134 -4.52 10.54 -6.86
C GLY A 134 -4.97 10.42 -8.31
N THR A 135 -4.32 9.59 -9.13
CA THR A 135 -4.67 9.44 -10.55
C THR A 135 -5.46 8.16 -10.82
N VAL A 136 -5.13 7.06 -10.15
CA VAL A 136 -5.71 5.75 -10.43
C VAL A 136 -6.51 5.20 -9.25
N VAL A 137 -5.94 5.17 -8.06
CA VAL A 137 -6.56 4.52 -6.91
C VAL A 137 -7.72 5.34 -6.34
N LEU A 138 -7.46 6.62 -6.07
CA LEU A 138 -8.44 7.53 -5.51
C LEU A 138 -8.55 8.79 -6.38
N PRO A 139 -9.08 8.66 -7.61
CA PRO A 139 -9.17 9.81 -8.51
C PRO A 139 -10.08 10.92 -7.98
N ASP A 140 -10.97 10.57 -7.05
CA ASP A 140 -11.89 11.54 -6.42
C ASP A 140 -11.44 11.91 -5.00
N ALA A 141 -10.16 11.73 -4.66
CA ALA A 141 -9.64 12.13 -3.37
C ALA A 141 -9.93 13.61 -3.08
N ASP A 142 -10.27 13.91 -1.85
CA ASP A 142 -10.60 15.27 -1.45
C ASP A 142 -9.41 16.22 -1.58
N LEU A 143 -8.19 15.69 -1.36
CA LEU A 143 -6.97 16.45 -1.55
C LEU A 143 -5.95 15.54 -2.22
N LYS A 144 -5.29 16.06 -3.27
CA LYS A 144 -4.24 15.34 -3.98
C LYS A 144 -2.96 16.15 -3.91
N ILE A 145 -1.90 15.53 -3.41
CA ILE A 145 -0.59 16.15 -3.25
C ILE A 145 0.41 15.36 -4.09
N TYR A 146 1.20 16.06 -4.88
CA TYR A 146 2.33 15.44 -5.58
C TYR A 146 3.60 16.02 -4.97
N LEU A 147 4.35 15.17 -4.26
CA LEU A 147 5.55 15.58 -3.55
C LEU A 147 6.78 15.27 -4.39
N THR A 148 7.58 16.29 -4.66
CA THR A 148 8.82 16.13 -5.41
C THR A 148 9.99 16.62 -4.56
N ALA A 149 11.18 16.12 -4.89
CA ALA A 149 12.42 16.61 -4.28
C ALA A 149 13.33 17.05 -5.41
N SER A 150 13.98 18.21 -5.22
CA SER A 150 14.97 18.69 -6.16
C SER A 150 16.22 17.81 -6.08
N ALA A 151 16.94 17.66 -7.21
CA ALA A 151 18.21 16.95 -7.23
C ALA A 151 19.29 17.65 -6.38
N GLU A 152 19.09 18.91 -6.04
CA GLU A 152 20.00 19.69 -5.21
C GLU A 152 19.69 19.54 -3.71
N GLU A 153 18.59 18.96 -3.39
CA GLU A 153 18.18 18.65 -2.03
C GLU A 153 18.57 17.21 -1.67
#